data_15fbd188df7876df6dff4e463061dc28
#
_entry.id   15fbd188df7876df6dff4e463061dc28
#
_cell.length_a   1.000
_cell.length_b   1.000
_cell.length_c   1.000
_cell.angle_alpha   90.00
_cell.angle_beta   90.00
_cell.angle_gamma   90.00
#
_symmetry.space_group_name_H-M   'P 1'
#
loop_
_entity.id
_entity.type
_entity.pdbx_description
1 polymer ?
#
loop_
_entity_poly.entity_id
_entity_poly.type
_entity_poly.pdbx_seq_one_letter_code
_entity_poly.pdbx_strand_id
1 'polypeptide(L)'
;MNRFFNYKLPLAGLALGVTLLAGCATESSKVITPQKTASAATRGAYTGARVPISVGKFDNRSNYMRGVFSDGVDRVGGQAQTVLTSHLQQTGRFAVMDRSNLSEIQQEAGFNAQANQIRGARFVITGDVTEFGRKNQGDHQLFGLLGRGKKQVAYSKVTLNVIDSHTSEVVFSASGSGEYSLSNREVIGFGGTSGYDATLTGKVLDLSIREAVDRLVEGIDHSQWGR
;
A
#
# COMPACT_ATOMS: atom_id res chain seq x y z
N MET A 1 -33.94 -44.21 -68.47
CA MET A 1 -32.86 -44.77 -67.66
C MET A 1 -32.19 -43.60 -66.95
N ASN A 2 -32.87 -43.10 -65.93
CA ASN A 2 -32.36 -41.89 -65.13
C ASN A 2 -32.25 -42.32 -63.68
N ARG A 3 -31.02 -42.38 -63.18
CA ARG A 3 -30.74 -42.58 -61.77
C ARG A 3 -30.57 -41.20 -61.14
N PHE A 4 -31.50 -40.79 -60.30
CA PHE A 4 -31.36 -39.66 -59.36
C PHE A 4 -30.59 -40.10 -58.12
N PHE A 5 -29.41 -39.45 -57.92
CA PHE A 5 -28.58 -39.63 -56.74
C PHE A 5 -29.06 -38.65 -55.71
N ASN A 6 -29.72 -39.11 -54.62
CA ASN A 6 -30.14 -38.35 -53.46
C ASN A 6 -28.94 -38.23 -52.50
N TYR A 7 -28.33 -37.07 -52.41
CA TYR A 7 -27.42 -36.74 -51.31
C TYR A 7 -28.21 -36.24 -50.11
N LYS A 8 -28.39 -37.09 -49.11
CA LYS A 8 -28.79 -36.67 -47.77
C LYS A 8 -27.54 -36.24 -47.02
N LEU A 9 -27.26 -34.94 -46.93
CA LEU A 9 -26.27 -34.41 -46.01
C LEU A 9 -26.79 -34.62 -44.55
N PRO A 10 -25.95 -35.12 -43.64
CA PRO A 10 -26.36 -35.23 -42.25
C PRO A 10 -26.25 -33.84 -41.60
N LEU A 11 -27.38 -33.25 -41.22
CA LEU A 11 -27.54 -32.04 -40.42
C LEU A 11 -27.00 -32.19 -38.99
N ALA A 12 -26.40 -33.33 -38.64
CA ALA A 12 -25.91 -33.62 -37.30
C ALA A 12 -24.56 -32.98 -36.95
N GLY A 13 -23.82 -32.44 -37.93
CA GLY A 13 -22.49 -31.86 -37.69
C GLY A 13 -22.48 -30.41 -37.23
N LEU A 14 -23.58 -29.67 -37.38
CA LEU A 14 -23.61 -28.23 -37.09
C LEU A 14 -24.03 -27.89 -35.65
N ALA A 15 -24.62 -28.84 -34.92
CA ALA A 15 -25.08 -28.61 -33.55
C ALA A 15 -23.99 -28.78 -32.48
N LEU A 16 -22.83 -29.37 -32.79
CA LEU A 16 -21.76 -29.65 -31.84
C LEU A 16 -20.73 -28.50 -31.67
N GLY A 17 -20.77 -27.50 -32.56
CA GLY A 17 -19.83 -26.40 -32.59
C GLY A 17 -20.20 -25.20 -31.73
N VAL A 18 -21.42 -25.08 -31.22
CA VAL A 18 -21.92 -23.86 -30.57
C VAL A 18 -21.83 -23.92 -29.02
N THR A 19 -21.57 -25.08 -28.44
CA THR A 19 -21.56 -25.25 -26.96
C THR A 19 -20.21 -24.95 -26.28
N LEU A 20 -19.15 -24.63 -27.03
CA LEU A 20 -17.80 -24.38 -26.45
C LEU A 20 -17.50 -22.91 -26.16
N LEU A 21 -18.44 -22.00 -26.33
CA LEU A 21 -18.26 -20.56 -26.10
C LEU A 21 -18.90 -20.05 -24.80
N ALA A 22 -19.35 -20.93 -23.91
CA ALA A 22 -19.74 -20.53 -22.56
C ALA A 22 -18.46 -20.27 -21.73
N GLY A 23 -17.82 -19.16 -21.96
CA GLY A 23 -16.77 -18.64 -21.09
C GLY A 23 -17.37 -18.34 -19.72
N CYS A 24 -17.19 -19.24 -18.75
CA CYS A 24 -17.53 -18.98 -17.36
C CYS A 24 -16.57 -17.90 -16.86
N ALA A 25 -17.03 -16.65 -16.75
CA ALA A 25 -16.35 -15.63 -15.97
C ALA A 25 -16.42 -16.07 -14.50
N THR A 26 -15.28 -16.47 -13.94
CA THR A 26 -15.20 -16.79 -12.51
C THR A 26 -14.85 -15.50 -11.76
N GLU A 27 -15.82 -14.95 -11.05
CA GLU A 27 -15.58 -13.85 -10.13
C GLU A 27 -15.03 -14.42 -8.83
N SER A 28 -13.90 -13.90 -8.36
CA SER A 28 -13.33 -14.25 -7.06
C SER A 28 -13.09 -12.98 -6.25
N SER A 29 -13.63 -12.93 -5.05
CA SER A 29 -13.35 -11.89 -4.06
C SER A 29 -12.53 -12.48 -2.91
N LYS A 30 -11.48 -11.78 -2.49
CA LYS A 30 -10.65 -12.16 -1.35
C LYS A 30 -10.39 -10.95 -0.48
N VAL A 31 -10.67 -11.07 0.81
CA VAL A 31 -10.25 -10.07 1.80
C VAL A 31 -8.73 -10.13 1.92
N ILE A 32 -8.05 -9.01 1.62
CA ILE A 32 -6.62 -8.85 1.82
C ILE A 32 -6.43 -8.26 3.21
N THR A 33 -6.00 -9.08 4.16
CA THR A 33 -5.66 -8.60 5.51
C THR A 33 -4.34 -7.83 5.44
N PRO A 34 -4.30 -6.55 5.88
CA PRO A 34 -3.06 -5.80 5.96
C PRO A 34 -2.04 -6.54 6.83
N GLN A 35 -0.77 -6.51 6.43
CA GLN A 35 0.29 -7.07 7.25
C GLN A 35 0.45 -6.21 8.51
N LYS A 36 0.43 -6.86 9.67
CA LYS A 36 0.72 -6.19 10.94
C LYS A 36 2.20 -5.81 11.02
N THR A 37 2.53 -4.74 11.77
CA THR A 37 3.91 -4.45 12.13
C THR A 37 4.54 -5.63 12.86
N ALA A 38 5.84 -5.82 12.74
CA ALA A 38 6.53 -6.91 13.44
C ALA A 38 6.34 -6.79 14.94
N SER A 39 6.38 -5.57 15.48
CA SER A 39 6.10 -5.28 16.88
C SER A 39 4.68 -5.67 17.31
N ALA A 40 3.68 -5.48 16.45
CA ALA A 40 2.30 -5.87 16.74
C ALA A 40 2.05 -7.38 16.56
N ALA A 41 2.85 -8.06 15.72
CA ALA A 41 2.70 -9.48 15.44
C ALA A 41 3.38 -10.38 16.47
N THR A 42 4.53 -9.95 17.02
CA THR A 42 5.43 -10.80 17.82
C THR A 42 5.37 -10.59 19.32
N ARG A 43 4.92 -9.42 19.79
CA ARG A 43 5.04 -9.02 21.21
C ARG A 43 3.75 -9.10 22.03
N GLY A 44 2.65 -9.60 21.47
CA GLY A 44 1.37 -9.62 22.14
C GLY A 44 0.79 -8.21 22.38
N ALA A 45 -0.31 -8.12 23.12
CA ALA A 45 -0.89 -6.83 23.47
C ALA A 45 0.02 -6.05 24.44
N TYR A 46 0.44 -4.85 24.03
CA TYR A 46 1.19 -3.97 24.91
C TYR A 46 0.30 -3.44 26.04
N THR A 47 0.74 -3.64 27.29
CA THR A 47 -0.01 -3.25 28.49
C THR A 47 0.56 -2.03 29.21
N GLY A 48 1.68 -1.48 28.72
CA GLY A 48 2.32 -0.30 29.31
C GLY A 48 1.64 1.03 28.95
N ALA A 49 2.18 2.12 29.48
CA ALA A 49 1.70 3.47 29.19
C ALA A 49 1.97 3.83 27.72
N ARG A 50 0.92 4.28 27.02
CA ARG A 50 1.05 4.70 25.61
C ARG A 50 1.63 6.09 25.53
N VAL A 51 2.60 6.28 24.63
CA VAL A 51 3.20 7.58 24.37
C VAL A 51 2.23 8.45 23.56
N PRO A 52 1.84 9.64 24.05
CA PRO A 52 0.94 10.53 23.30
C PRO A 52 1.69 11.18 22.15
N ILE A 53 1.23 10.93 20.94
CA ILE A 53 1.80 11.45 19.70
C ILE A 53 0.72 12.06 18.80
N SER A 54 1.13 12.94 17.90
CA SER A 54 0.33 13.35 16.74
C SER A 54 1.12 13.10 15.45
N VAL A 55 0.40 12.87 14.36
CA VAL A 55 1.01 12.77 13.04
C VAL A 55 0.98 14.17 12.42
N GLY A 56 2.15 14.69 12.09
CA GLY A 56 2.33 15.96 11.42
C GLY A 56 2.38 15.79 9.90
N LYS A 57 3.07 16.71 9.24
CA LYS A 57 3.20 16.73 7.79
C LYS A 57 3.94 15.51 7.27
N PHE A 58 3.48 14.99 6.15
CA PHE A 58 4.11 13.92 5.40
C PHE A 58 4.23 14.34 3.93
N ASP A 59 5.44 14.48 3.43
CA ASP A 59 5.70 15.00 2.09
C ASP A 59 6.31 13.94 1.17
N ASN A 60 5.91 13.95 -0.10
CA ASN A 60 6.61 13.22 -1.14
C ASN A 60 7.78 14.06 -1.68
N ARG A 61 8.99 13.72 -1.27
CA ARG A 61 10.23 14.34 -1.77
C ARG A 61 10.88 13.59 -2.92
N SER A 62 10.34 12.42 -3.29
CA SER A 62 10.79 11.67 -4.45
C SER A 62 10.43 12.41 -5.75
N ASN A 63 11.08 12.03 -6.85
CA ASN A 63 10.75 12.56 -8.17
C ASN A 63 9.51 11.90 -8.80
N TYR A 64 8.92 10.90 -8.14
CA TYR A 64 7.81 10.14 -8.67
C TYR A 64 6.51 10.95 -8.63
N MET A 65 5.82 11.02 -9.76
CA MET A 65 4.56 11.75 -9.96
C MET A 65 4.65 13.27 -9.66
N ARG A 66 5.83 13.86 -9.55
CA ARG A 66 5.98 15.29 -9.45
C ARG A 66 5.53 15.97 -10.74
N GLY A 67 4.59 16.90 -10.61
CA GLY A 67 4.08 17.67 -11.76
C GLY A 67 3.17 16.90 -12.70
N VAL A 68 2.83 15.64 -12.42
CA VAL A 68 1.86 14.87 -13.21
C VAL A 68 0.43 15.34 -12.95
N PHE A 69 0.16 15.83 -11.74
CA PHE A 69 -1.13 16.39 -11.36
C PHE A 69 -1.01 17.91 -11.25
N SER A 70 -1.78 18.62 -12.03
CA SER A 70 -1.81 20.10 -12.08
C SER A 70 -2.46 20.73 -10.85
N ASP A 71 -3.11 19.94 -9.99
CA ASP A 71 -3.82 20.40 -8.79
C ASP A 71 -2.90 20.64 -7.57
N GLY A 72 -1.59 20.32 -7.69
CA GLY A 72 -0.63 20.50 -6.61
C GLY A 72 -0.82 19.59 -5.39
N VAL A 73 -1.74 18.63 -5.46
CA VAL A 73 -2.04 17.71 -4.34
C VAL A 73 -0.99 16.62 -4.24
N ASP A 74 -0.34 16.49 -3.08
CA ASP A 74 0.59 15.39 -2.78
C ASP A 74 -0.20 14.12 -2.37
N ARG A 75 -0.58 13.33 -3.38
CA ARG A 75 -1.34 12.08 -3.18
C ARG A 75 -0.52 11.00 -2.50
N VAL A 76 0.79 10.95 -2.77
CA VAL A 76 1.70 9.95 -2.17
C VAL A 76 1.92 10.28 -0.70
N GLY A 77 2.20 11.53 -0.37
CA GLY A 77 2.34 11.98 1.02
C GLY A 77 1.05 11.80 1.83
N GLY A 78 -0.10 12.16 1.27
CA GLY A 78 -1.40 11.94 1.93
C GLY A 78 -1.69 10.45 2.19
N GLN A 79 -1.42 9.57 1.22
CA GLN A 79 -1.54 8.13 1.40
C GLN A 79 -0.58 7.61 2.48
N ALA A 80 0.67 8.08 2.45
CA ALA A 80 1.68 7.70 3.43
C ALA A 80 1.27 8.10 4.86
N GLN A 81 0.71 9.29 5.06
CA GLN A 81 0.21 9.75 6.35
C GLN A 81 -0.89 8.82 6.89
N THR A 82 -1.82 8.40 6.04
CA THR A 82 -2.91 7.47 6.42
C THR A 82 -2.36 6.11 6.85
N VAL A 83 -1.44 5.55 6.05
CA VAL A 83 -0.79 4.26 6.35
C VAL A 83 0.03 4.34 7.64
N LEU A 84 0.79 5.44 7.83
CA LEU A 84 1.56 5.68 9.05
C LEU A 84 0.66 5.70 10.29
N THR A 85 -0.43 6.47 10.26
CA THR A 85 -1.39 6.55 11.37
C THR A 85 -1.92 5.17 11.74
N SER A 86 -2.27 4.36 10.76
CA SER A 86 -2.74 2.98 10.94
C SER A 86 -1.70 2.09 11.62
N HIS A 87 -0.45 2.10 11.12
CA HIS A 87 0.61 1.29 11.71
C HIS A 87 0.99 1.73 13.11
N LEU A 88 1.09 3.05 13.38
CA LEU A 88 1.34 3.57 14.73
C LEU A 88 0.26 3.08 15.72
N GLN A 89 -1.01 3.17 15.34
CA GLN A 89 -2.12 2.71 16.16
C GLN A 89 -2.07 1.19 16.43
N GLN A 90 -1.72 0.40 15.41
CA GLN A 90 -1.64 -1.06 15.51
C GLN A 90 -0.55 -1.55 16.47
N THR A 91 0.53 -0.78 16.67
CA THR A 91 1.58 -1.18 17.63
C THR A 91 1.10 -1.22 19.07
N GLY A 92 0.02 -0.51 19.40
CA GLY A 92 -0.46 -0.33 20.77
C GLY A 92 0.47 0.51 21.66
N ARG A 93 1.64 0.94 21.17
CA ARG A 93 2.64 1.73 21.90
C ARG A 93 2.29 3.20 21.99
N PHE A 94 1.46 3.68 21.06
CA PHE A 94 1.14 5.09 20.89
C PHE A 94 -0.32 5.39 21.21
N ALA A 95 -0.56 6.54 21.81
CA ALA A 95 -1.85 7.20 21.84
C ALA A 95 -1.83 8.25 20.73
N VAL A 96 -2.35 7.88 19.56
CA VAL A 96 -2.33 8.74 18.38
C VAL A 96 -3.46 9.76 18.46
N MET A 97 -3.10 11.06 18.48
CA MET A 97 -4.04 12.18 18.51
C MET A 97 -4.36 12.60 17.09
N ASP A 98 -5.62 12.50 16.71
CA ASP A 98 -6.08 13.00 15.42
C ASP A 98 -6.10 14.55 15.45
N ARG A 99 -5.43 15.15 14.48
CA ARG A 99 -5.40 16.61 14.29
C ARG A 99 -6.03 17.02 12.97
N SER A 100 -6.24 16.06 12.08
CA SER A 100 -6.78 16.31 10.75
C SER A 100 -8.29 16.57 10.77
N ASN A 101 -9.00 15.95 11.73
CA ASN A 101 -10.46 15.99 11.82
C ASN A 101 -10.97 16.75 13.06
N LEU A 102 -10.21 17.79 13.49
CA LEU A 102 -10.57 18.55 14.71
C LEU A 102 -11.91 19.29 14.59
N SER A 103 -12.24 19.79 13.39
CA SER A 103 -13.50 20.48 13.13
C SER A 103 -14.71 19.56 13.33
N GLU A 104 -14.62 18.37 12.75
CA GLU A 104 -15.65 17.34 12.83
C GLU A 104 -15.82 16.85 14.28
N ILE A 105 -14.69 16.64 14.97
CA ILE A 105 -14.68 16.22 16.38
C ILE A 105 -15.34 17.29 17.27
N GLN A 106 -15.05 18.58 17.02
CA GLN A 106 -15.66 19.68 17.78
C GLN A 106 -17.15 19.78 17.51
N GLN A 107 -17.58 19.59 16.27
CA GLN A 107 -19.00 19.60 15.91
C GLN A 107 -19.76 18.47 16.63
N GLU A 108 -19.22 17.24 16.61
CA GLU A 108 -19.82 16.10 17.31
C GLU A 108 -19.87 16.29 18.83
N ALA A 109 -18.81 16.85 19.43
CA ALA A 109 -18.79 17.17 20.85
C ALA A 109 -19.90 18.20 21.19
N GLY A 110 -20.15 19.17 20.32
CA GLY A 110 -21.24 20.13 20.45
C GLY A 110 -22.61 19.46 20.45
N PHE A 111 -22.86 18.50 19.56
CA PHE A 111 -24.12 17.76 19.52
C PHE A 111 -24.35 16.92 20.76
N ASN A 112 -23.28 16.40 21.36
CA ASN A 112 -23.36 15.64 22.62
C ASN A 112 -23.42 16.53 23.87
N ALA A 113 -23.46 17.86 23.72
CA ALA A 113 -23.39 18.84 24.81
C ALA A 113 -22.22 18.62 25.79
N GLN A 114 -21.10 18.11 25.25
CA GLN A 114 -19.88 17.84 26.00
C GLN A 114 -18.77 18.81 25.60
N ALA A 115 -18.06 19.34 26.59
CA ALA A 115 -16.86 20.11 26.31
C ALA A 115 -15.77 19.21 25.74
N ASN A 116 -15.23 19.55 24.57
CA ASN A 116 -14.15 18.80 23.97
C ASN A 116 -12.86 19.02 24.77
N GLN A 117 -12.33 17.95 25.37
CA GLN A 117 -11.07 17.96 26.11
C GLN A 117 -9.92 17.47 25.18
N ILE A 118 -9.38 18.40 24.40
CA ILE A 118 -8.29 18.09 23.49
C ILE A 118 -7.01 17.81 24.27
N ARG A 119 -6.55 16.55 24.25
CA ARG A 119 -5.30 16.15 24.88
C ARG A 119 -4.10 16.58 24.02
N GLY A 120 -3.07 17.16 24.63
CA GLY A 120 -1.79 17.47 23.98
C GLY A 120 -1.03 16.20 23.59
N ALA A 121 -0.29 16.25 22.50
CA ALA A 121 0.69 15.26 22.12
C ALA A 121 2.08 15.73 22.54
N ARG A 122 2.83 14.87 23.21
CA ARG A 122 4.22 15.20 23.59
C ARG A 122 5.15 15.21 22.39
N PHE A 123 4.95 14.29 21.45
CA PHE A 123 5.75 14.19 20.25
C PHE A 123 4.89 14.35 18.99
N VAL A 124 5.49 14.96 17.98
CA VAL A 124 4.95 15.04 16.62
C VAL A 124 5.79 14.14 15.72
N ILE A 125 5.16 13.20 15.02
CA ILE A 125 5.85 12.37 14.04
C ILE A 125 5.59 12.95 12.66
N THR A 126 6.64 13.42 12.01
CA THR A 126 6.64 13.87 10.61
C THR A 126 7.31 12.85 9.74
N GLY A 127 7.10 12.90 8.44
CA GLY A 127 7.74 11.96 7.53
C GLY A 127 7.91 12.48 6.11
N ASP A 128 8.85 11.86 5.42
CA ASP A 128 9.11 12.11 4.01
C ASP A 128 9.20 10.78 3.25
N VAL A 129 8.56 10.69 2.10
CA VAL A 129 8.86 9.67 1.10
C VAL A 129 10.08 10.17 0.32
N THR A 130 11.26 9.66 0.67
CA THR A 130 12.54 10.12 0.09
C THR A 130 12.85 9.47 -1.24
N GLU A 131 12.46 8.21 -1.40
CA GLU A 131 12.59 7.48 -2.66
C GLU A 131 11.29 6.75 -2.94
N PHE A 132 10.84 6.85 -4.18
CA PHE A 132 9.67 6.14 -4.65
C PHE A 132 9.76 5.96 -6.16
N GLY A 133 9.47 4.75 -6.65
CA GLY A 133 9.56 4.52 -8.08
C GLY A 133 9.23 3.09 -8.49
N ARG A 134 9.33 2.89 -9.81
CA ARG A 134 9.15 1.58 -10.45
C ARG A 134 10.27 1.34 -11.45
N LYS A 135 10.71 0.10 -11.51
CA LYS A 135 11.67 -0.40 -12.51
C LYS A 135 11.02 -1.55 -13.26
N ASN A 136 11.09 -1.51 -14.58
CA ASN A 136 10.72 -2.64 -15.43
C ASN A 136 11.99 -3.37 -15.81
N GLN A 137 12.10 -4.63 -15.42
CA GLN A 137 13.18 -5.52 -15.80
C GLN A 137 12.65 -6.50 -16.83
N GLY A 138 13.19 -6.45 -18.04
CA GLY A 138 12.93 -7.45 -19.09
C GLY A 138 14.01 -8.53 -19.02
N ASP A 139 13.62 -9.79 -19.04
CA ASP A 139 14.54 -10.92 -19.20
C ASP A 139 14.30 -11.55 -20.57
N HIS A 140 15.36 -11.60 -21.37
CA HIS A 140 15.37 -12.24 -22.69
C HIS A 140 16.12 -13.56 -22.57
N GLN A 141 15.41 -14.66 -22.38
CA GLN A 141 16.04 -15.98 -22.38
C GLN A 141 16.15 -16.51 -23.81
N LEU A 142 17.36 -16.93 -24.19
CA LEU A 142 17.69 -17.56 -25.48
C LEU A 142 17.16 -16.77 -26.70
N PHE A 143 17.64 -15.54 -26.87
CA PHE A 143 17.28 -14.67 -28.01
C PHE A 143 15.77 -14.48 -28.23
N GLY A 144 14.94 -14.67 -27.18
CA GLY A 144 13.50 -14.49 -27.25
C GLY A 144 12.71 -15.72 -27.73
N LEU A 145 13.35 -16.86 -27.99
CA LEU A 145 12.70 -18.08 -28.45
C LEU A 145 11.92 -18.82 -27.35
N LEU A 146 12.27 -18.66 -26.07
CA LEU A 146 11.63 -19.35 -24.94
C LEU A 146 10.72 -18.45 -24.09
N GLY A 147 10.32 -17.28 -24.59
CA GLY A 147 9.41 -16.36 -23.91
C GLY A 147 10.10 -15.12 -23.38
N ARG A 148 9.32 -14.06 -23.18
CA ARG A 148 9.73 -12.77 -22.59
C ARG A 148 9.18 -12.67 -21.19
N GLY A 149 10.04 -12.68 -20.21
CA GLY A 149 9.67 -12.36 -18.84
C GLY A 149 9.68 -10.85 -18.62
N LYS A 150 8.58 -10.28 -18.11
CA LYS A 150 8.55 -8.89 -17.64
C LYS A 150 8.39 -8.92 -16.13
N LYS A 151 9.36 -8.32 -15.43
CA LYS A 151 9.31 -8.14 -13.98
C LYS A 151 9.14 -6.65 -13.69
N GLN A 152 8.06 -6.29 -13.02
CA GLN A 152 7.87 -4.94 -12.48
C GLN A 152 8.32 -4.93 -11.02
N VAL A 153 9.19 -4.00 -10.67
CA VAL A 153 9.68 -3.82 -9.32
C VAL A 153 9.30 -2.42 -8.86
N ALA A 154 8.50 -2.31 -7.83
CA ALA A 154 8.24 -1.05 -7.14
C ALA A 154 9.13 -0.97 -5.89
N TYR A 155 9.64 0.22 -5.59
CA TYR A 155 10.47 0.47 -4.41
C TYR A 155 10.06 1.77 -3.74
N SER A 156 10.21 1.82 -2.41
CA SER A 156 9.94 3.00 -1.59
C SER A 156 10.93 3.07 -0.44
N LYS A 157 11.29 4.30 -0.06
CA LYS A 157 12.02 4.59 1.17
C LYS A 157 11.34 5.77 1.86
N VAL A 158 11.13 5.59 3.15
CA VAL A 158 10.46 6.56 4.01
C VAL A 158 11.39 6.91 5.16
N THR A 159 11.42 8.18 5.53
CA THR A 159 12.09 8.65 6.74
C THR A 159 11.07 9.30 7.66
N LEU A 160 11.07 8.91 8.92
CA LEU A 160 10.22 9.46 9.98
C LEU A 160 11.09 10.20 10.97
N ASN A 161 10.62 11.37 11.42
CA ASN A 161 11.24 12.18 12.45
C ASN A 161 10.30 12.33 13.64
N VAL A 162 10.80 12.08 14.84
CA VAL A 162 10.10 12.31 16.09
C VAL A 162 10.56 13.65 16.64
N ILE A 163 9.65 14.58 16.77
CA ILE A 163 9.91 15.96 17.20
C ILE A 163 9.26 16.16 18.57
N ASP A 164 10.03 16.57 19.57
CA ASP A 164 9.49 17.00 20.85
C ASP A 164 8.72 18.32 20.67
N SER A 165 7.44 18.32 21.03
CA SER A 165 6.55 19.47 20.81
C SER A 165 6.88 20.66 21.74
N HIS A 166 7.68 20.44 22.75
CA HIS A 166 8.07 21.48 23.73
C HIS A 166 9.33 22.23 23.29
N THR A 167 10.30 21.47 22.78
CA THR A 167 11.61 22.02 22.39
C THR A 167 11.77 22.22 20.89
N SER A 168 10.91 21.62 20.08
CA SER A 168 11.03 21.53 18.61
C SER A 168 12.27 20.76 18.17
N GLU A 169 12.89 19.99 19.05
CA GLU A 169 14.04 19.17 18.76
C GLU A 169 13.61 17.86 18.07
N VAL A 170 14.35 17.43 17.05
CA VAL A 170 14.23 16.09 16.48
C VAL A 170 14.98 15.13 17.41
N VAL A 171 14.24 14.43 18.26
CA VAL A 171 14.80 13.54 19.28
C VAL A 171 15.11 12.14 18.75
N PHE A 172 14.52 11.76 17.64
CA PHE A 172 14.76 10.46 17.03
C PHE A 172 14.39 10.47 15.53
N SER A 173 15.10 9.69 14.73
CA SER A 173 14.78 9.48 13.32
C SER A 173 14.87 8.01 12.96
N ALA A 174 13.94 7.53 12.16
CA ALA A 174 13.91 6.16 11.65
C ALA A 174 13.64 6.15 10.15
N SER A 175 14.27 5.25 9.43
CA SER A 175 13.99 5.06 8.00
C SER A 175 13.59 3.61 7.73
N GLY A 176 12.64 3.43 6.84
CA GLY A 176 12.23 2.12 6.35
C GLY A 176 12.28 2.08 4.83
N SER A 177 12.56 0.89 4.29
CA SER A 177 12.62 0.66 2.85
C SER A 177 11.76 -0.54 2.49
N GLY A 178 11.10 -0.48 1.34
CA GLY A 178 10.29 -1.57 0.82
C GLY A 178 10.54 -1.79 -0.65
N GLU A 179 10.52 -3.05 -1.06
CA GLU A 179 10.53 -3.46 -2.45
C GLU A 179 9.43 -4.51 -2.67
N TYR A 180 8.69 -4.36 -3.74
CA TYR A 180 7.68 -5.33 -4.15
C TYR A 180 7.84 -5.64 -5.64
N SER A 181 7.92 -6.92 -5.98
CA SER A 181 8.08 -7.34 -7.37
C SER A 181 6.90 -8.17 -7.85
N LEU A 182 6.45 -7.87 -9.06
CA LEU A 182 5.47 -8.64 -9.81
C LEU A 182 6.14 -9.19 -11.06
N SER A 183 6.17 -10.52 -11.21
CA SER A 183 6.69 -11.18 -12.40
C SER A 183 5.55 -11.77 -13.21
N ASN A 184 5.43 -11.36 -14.48
CA ASN A 184 4.56 -11.99 -15.46
C ASN A 184 5.40 -12.80 -16.43
N ARG A 185 5.08 -14.09 -16.57
CA ARG A 185 5.68 -14.96 -17.59
C ARG A 185 4.70 -15.06 -18.77
N GLU A 186 5.11 -14.52 -19.91
CA GLU A 186 4.41 -14.77 -21.16
C GLU A 186 4.95 -16.07 -21.75
N VAL A 187 4.11 -17.10 -21.85
CA VAL A 187 4.40 -18.31 -22.61
C VAL A 187 3.91 -18.09 -24.04
N ILE A 188 4.73 -18.52 -25.00
CA ILE A 188 4.57 -18.32 -26.45
C ILE A 188 3.10 -18.27 -26.89
N GLY A 189 2.66 -17.11 -27.42
CA GLY A 189 1.47 -16.96 -28.25
C GLY A 189 0.15 -16.59 -27.57
N PHE A 190 0.09 -16.49 -26.25
CA PHE A 190 -1.10 -15.98 -25.54
C PHE A 190 -0.69 -14.80 -24.67
N GLY A 191 -0.96 -13.58 -25.18
CA GLY A 191 -0.55 -12.34 -24.57
C GLY A 191 -1.20 -12.09 -23.22
N GLY A 192 -0.38 -11.98 -22.19
CA GLY A 192 -0.79 -11.37 -20.95
C GLY A 192 -0.83 -9.85 -21.12
N THR A 193 -1.94 -9.22 -20.80
CA THR A 193 -2.04 -7.77 -20.73
C THR A 193 -1.17 -7.28 -19.55
N SER A 194 -0.05 -6.62 -19.85
CA SER A 194 0.73 -5.91 -18.85
C SER A 194 -0.02 -4.65 -18.42
N GLY A 195 -1.06 -4.81 -17.61
CA GLY A 195 -1.78 -3.72 -17.01
C GLY A 195 -0.89 -3.01 -15.96
N TYR A 196 -1.02 -1.69 -15.89
CA TYR A 196 -0.45 -0.91 -14.79
C TYR A 196 -1.14 -1.32 -13.48
N ASP A 197 -0.44 -2.05 -12.61
CA ASP A 197 -0.99 -2.41 -11.31
C ASP A 197 -0.79 -1.25 -10.31
N ALA A 198 -1.83 -0.43 -10.13
CA ALA A 198 -1.83 0.67 -9.18
C ALA A 198 -1.64 0.19 -7.72
N THR A 199 -1.94 -1.08 -7.44
CA THR A 199 -1.83 -1.66 -6.10
C THR A 199 -0.37 -1.84 -5.65
N LEU A 200 0.59 -1.96 -6.60
CA LEU A 200 2.02 -2.05 -6.27
C LEU A 200 2.52 -0.85 -5.49
N THR A 201 2.03 0.34 -5.83
CA THR A 201 2.36 1.60 -5.16
C THR A 201 1.97 1.56 -3.68
N GLY A 202 0.73 1.17 -3.40
CA GLY A 202 0.24 1.05 -2.03
C GLY A 202 0.99 -0.01 -1.22
N LYS A 203 1.28 -1.17 -1.82
CA LYS A 203 1.99 -2.27 -1.15
C LYS A 203 3.42 -1.89 -0.75
N VAL A 204 4.16 -1.25 -1.65
CA VAL A 204 5.56 -0.90 -1.35
C VAL A 204 5.66 0.23 -0.33
N LEU A 205 4.71 1.17 -0.36
CA LEU A 205 4.61 2.24 0.63
C LEU A 205 4.28 1.69 2.03
N ASP A 206 3.33 0.74 2.10
CA ASP A 206 2.98 0.03 3.32
C ASP A 206 4.20 -0.68 3.93
N LEU A 207 4.98 -1.40 3.12
CA LEU A 207 6.19 -2.09 3.57
C LEU A 207 7.23 -1.15 4.18
N SER A 208 7.53 -0.03 3.50
CA SER A 208 8.54 0.91 3.97
C SER A 208 8.11 1.66 5.23
N ILE A 209 6.83 2.04 5.34
CA ILE A 209 6.29 2.70 6.52
C ILE A 209 6.26 1.74 7.70
N ARG A 210 5.83 0.49 7.48
CA ARG A 210 5.82 -0.54 8.52
C ARG A 210 7.20 -0.74 9.13
N GLU A 211 8.25 -0.88 8.29
CA GLU A 211 9.61 -1.03 8.78
C GLU A 211 10.08 0.20 9.56
N ALA A 212 9.76 1.41 9.08
CA ALA A 212 10.11 2.63 9.79
C ALA A 212 9.41 2.70 11.16
N VAL A 213 8.14 2.30 11.26
CA VAL A 213 7.38 2.25 12.53
C VAL A 213 7.95 1.19 13.48
N ASP A 214 8.36 0.02 12.96
CA ASP A 214 9.00 -1.00 13.80
C ASP A 214 10.29 -0.47 14.44
N ARG A 215 11.09 0.30 13.70
CA ARG A 215 12.30 0.98 14.22
C ARG A 215 11.97 2.09 15.23
N LEU A 216 10.84 2.82 15.07
CA LEU A 216 10.39 3.76 16.10
C LEU A 216 10.08 3.04 17.42
N VAL A 217 9.42 1.88 17.35
CA VAL A 217 9.13 1.06 18.54
C VAL A 217 10.40 0.50 19.18
N GLU A 218 11.35 0.05 18.38
CA GLU A 218 12.67 -0.39 18.87
C GLU A 218 13.40 0.74 19.59
N GLY A 219 13.35 1.97 19.06
CA GLY A 219 13.91 3.15 19.69
C GLY A 219 13.32 3.41 21.08
N ILE A 220 11.99 3.26 21.27
CA ILE A 220 11.35 3.36 22.58
C ILE A 220 11.80 2.22 23.49
N ASP A 221 11.81 0.99 23.01
CA ASP A 221 12.19 -0.18 23.81
C ASP A 221 13.64 -0.08 24.31
N HIS A 222 14.52 0.53 23.54
CA HIS A 222 15.91 0.83 23.92
C HIS A 222 16.06 2.17 24.65
N SER A 223 14.96 2.83 25.01
CA SER A 223 14.96 4.12 25.75
C SER A 223 15.71 5.26 25.06
N GLN A 224 15.76 5.23 23.74
CA GLN A 224 16.40 6.28 22.93
C GLN A 224 15.51 7.53 22.84
N TRP A 225 14.20 7.36 23.00
CA TRP A 225 13.21 8.43 23.03
C TRP A 225 11.93 7.98 23.77
N GLY A 226 10.94 8.86 23.96
CA GLY A 226 9.63 8.48 24.52
C GLY A 226 9.53 8.54 26.05
N ARG A 227 10.57 9.06 26.75
CA ARG A 227 10.57 9.27 28.21
C ARG A 227 9.95 10.60 28.62
#